data_1f7d9efbd6040e5ece4c9c23fc9d438c
#
_entry.id   1f7d9efbd6040e5ece4c9c23fc9d438c
#
_cell.length_a   1.000
_cell.length_b   1.000
_cell.length_c   1.000
_cell.angle_alpha   90.00
_cell.angle_beta   90.00
_cell.angle_gamma   90.00
#
_symmetry.space_group_name_H-M   'P 1'
#
loop_
_entity.id
_entity.type
_entity.pdbx_description
1 polymer ?
#
loop_
_entity_poly.entity_id
_entity_poly.type
_entity_poly.pdbx_seq_one_letter_code
_entity_poly.pdbx_strand_id
1 'polypeptide(L)'
;MSEPNSGSDLASLKTSAVDDGDEWIINGQKIWTSFGADADYCYLICRTNNEGPPHAGISEIIVPMKTPGIEIRRITDMTTNRHFCEVFFTDVRVPKGNLVGQPGGAFGQTMRQLEHERGGIDRLVSNYAQFQHAVSVCDTSDPLVRQEIAALEIGYRIGRILVIREVLRQAPAGFSAATKCFCTEHQQRVDSFVFRMMGADGMIFDDMVQGLIYGPGYTIMGGTSNVMRNILGERVLGLAKG
;
A
#
# COMPACT_ATOMS: atom_id res chain seq x y z
N MET A 1 -8.22 -1.17 5.84
CA MET A 1 -7.30 -1.57 6.94
C MET A 1 -7.02 -0.40 7.88
N SER A 2 -6.39 0.65 7.41
CA SER A 2 -5.85 1.77 8.24
C SER A 2 -6.93 2.60 8.93
N GLU A 3 -6.58 3.11 10.11
CA GLU A 3 -7.36 4.07 10.88
C GLU A 3 -6.51 5.33 11.12
N PRO A 4 -7.08 6.47 11.53
CA PRO A 4 -6.32 7.69 11.78
C PRO A 4 -5.13 7.51 12.72
N ASN A 5 -5.23 6.60 13.69
CA ASN A 5 -4.20 6.31 14.67
C ASN A 5 -3.59 4.89 14.55
N SER A 6 -3.90 4.16 13.48
CA SER A 6 -3.43 2.78 13.27
C SER A 6 -3.18 2.53 11.78
N GLY A 7 -1.93 2.67 11.38
CA GLY A 7 -1.45 2.36 10.03
C GLY A 7 -0.43 1.21 10.06
N SER A 8 0.84 1.53 10.31
CA SER A 8 1.91 0.53 10.46
C SER A 8 1.68 -0.40 11.65
N ASP A 9 1.12 0.12 12.74
CA ASP A 9 0.68 -0.65 13.90
C ASP A 9 -0.77 -1.13 13.72
N LEU A 10 -0.98 -2.05 12.78
CA LEU A 10 -2.30 -2.60 12.48
C LEU A 10 -2.97 -3.25 13.70
N ALA A 11 -2.18 -3.84 14.60
CA ALA A 11 -2.71 -4.50 15.79
C ALA A 11 -3.37 -3.54 16.78
N SER A 12 -3.12 -2.23 16.67
CA SER A 12 -3.73 -1.20 17.55
C SER A 12 -5.07 -0.67 17.05
N LEU A 13 -5.62 -1.21 15.95
CA LEU A 13 -6.90 -0.77 15.37
C LEU A 13 -8.03 -0.83 16.40
N LYS A 14 -8.98 0.11 16.28
CA LYS A 14 -10.09 0.31 17.23
C LYS A 14 -11.47 0.09 16.63
N THR A 15 -11.61 0.11 15.30
CA THR A 15 -12.89 -0.24 14.67
C THR A 15 -13.33 -1.61 15.19
N SER A 16 -14.50 -1.67 15.81
CA SER A 16 -15.00 -2.85 16.49
C SER A 16 -16.15 -3.49 15.75
N ALA A 17 -16.32 -4.78 15.92
CA ALA A 17 -17.51 -5.52 15.55
C ALA A 17 -17.95 -6.38 16.76
N VAL A 18 -19.10 -6.03 17.33
CA VAL A 18 -19.67 -6.71 18.49
C VAL A 18 -20.67 -7.76 18.03
N ASP A 19 -20.61 -8.91 18.66
CA ASP A 19 -21.53 -10.01 18.43
C ASP A 19 -22.93 -9.68 18.99
N ASP A 20 -23.96 -9.68 18.14
CA ASP A 20 -25.37 -9.45 18.50
C ASP A 20 -26.24 -10.62 18.01
N GLY A 21 -25.83 -11.85 18.33
CA GLY A 21 -26.57 -13.07 17.94
C GLY A 21 -26.37 -13.41 16.46
N ASP A 22 -27.30 -13.06 15.60
CA ASP A 22 -27.25 -13.38 14.17
C ASP A 22 -26.47 -12.35 13.34
N GLU A 23 -26.07 -11.23 13.95
CA GLU A 23 -25.41 -10.10 13.29
C GLU A 23 -24.13 -9.67 14.00
N TRP A 24 -23.29 -8.91 13.27
CA TRP A 24 -22.23 -8.07 13.81
C TRP A 24 -22.67 -6.62 13.81
N ILE A 25 -22.47 -5.91 14.93
CA ILE A 25 -22.65 -4.45 15.02
C ILE A 25 -21.28 -3.81 14.92
N ILE A 26 -21.07 -3.02 13.88
CA ILE A 26 -19.77 -2.43 13.54
C ILE A 26 -19.77 -0.94 13.85
N ASN A 27 -18.75 -0.50 14.61
CA ASN A 27 -18.50 0.90 14.94
C ASN A 27 -17.03 1.26 14.75
N GLY A 28 -16.76 2.44 14.16
CA GLY A 28 -15.40 2.92 13.99
C GLY A 28 -15.19 3.77 12.75
N GLN A 29 -13.91 3.96 12.40
CA GLN A 29 -13.50 4.78 11.26
C GLN A 29 -12.31 4.13 10.56
N LYS A 30 -12.36 4.11 9.23
CA LYS A 30 -11.23 3.76 8.37
C LYS A 30 -10.80 4.97 7.54
N ILE A 31 -9.51 5.03 7.21
CA ILE A 31 -8.94 6.09 6.38
C ILE A 31 -8.06 5.49 5.28
N TRP A 32 -7.83 6.23 4.21
CA TRP A 32 -7.07 5.81 3.03
C TRP A 32 -7.69 4.60 2.31
N THR A 33 -9.02 4.47 2.40
CA THR A 33 -9.75 3.40 1.71
C THR A 33 -9.84 3.73 0.23
N SER A 34 -9.03 3.02 -0.58
CA SER A 34 -8.99 3.23 -2.03
C SER A 34 -10.32 2.84 -2.66
N PHE A 35 -10.87 3.73 -3.51
CA PHE A 35 -12.13 3.55 -4.22
C PHE A 35 -13.34 3.24 -3.34
N GLY A 36 -13.28 3.58 -2.05
CA GLY A 36 -14.34 3.26 -1.08
C GLY A 36 -15.70 3.83 -1.45
N ALA A 37 -15.77 4.96 -2.18
CA ALA A 37 -17.03 5.54 -2.64
C ALA A 37 -17.62 4.87 -3.89
N ASP A 38 -16.83 4.05 -4.57
CA ASP A 38 -17.22 3.40 -5.83
C ASP A 38 -17.35 1.87 -5.66
N ALA A 39 -16.92 1.34 -4.52
CA ALA A 39 -16.97 -0.08 -4.20
C ALA A 39 -18.35 -0.53 -3.74
N ASP A 40 -18.78 -1.74 -4.11
CA ASP A 40 -20.00 -2.36 -3.60
C ASP A 40 -19.79 -3.02 -2.24
N TYR A 41 -18.56 -3.47 -1.94
CA TYR A 41 -18.21 -4.17 -0.70
C TYR A 41 -16.90 -3.66 -0.12
N CYS A 42 -16.80 -3.66 1.20
CA CYS A 42 -15.58 -3.42 1.95
C CYS A 42 -15.11 -4.73 2.60
N TYR A 43 -13.84 -5.07 2.38
CA TYR A 43 -13.14 -6.09 3.14
C TYR A 43 -12.59 -5.44 4.42
N LEU A 44 -13.39 -5.48 5.48
CA LEU A 44 -13.15 -4.75 6.71
C LEU A 44 -12.32 -5.57 7.69
N ILE A 45 -11.20 -5.01 8.16
CA ILE A 45 -10.44 -5.53 9.29
C ILE A 45 -10.87 -4.78 10.53
N CYS A 46 -11.40 -5.48 11.52
CA CYS A 46 -11.95 -4.90 12.73
C CYS A 46 -11.65 -5.76 13.96
N ARG A 47 -11.89 -5.22 15.14
CA ARG A 47 -11.69 -5.88 16.42
C ARG A 47 -12.97 -6.55 16.87
N THR A 48 -12.93 -7.87 17.05
CA THR A 48 -14.05 -8.67 17.57
C THR A 48 -13.83 -9.17 19.00
N ASN A 49 -12.58 -9.09 19.50
CA ASN A 49 -12.24 -9.49 20.87
C ASN A 49 -11.12 -8.61 21.40
N ASN A 50 -11.16 -8.28 22.70
CA ASN A 50 -10.13 -7.53 23.42
C ASN A 50 -9.32 -8.42 24.40
N GLU A 51 -9.57 -9.71 24.45
CA GLU A 51 -8.84 -10.65 25.29
C GLU A 51 -7.54 -11.11 24.63
N GLY A 52 -6.49 -11.26 25.44
CA GLY A 52 -5.19 -11.72 24.97
C GLY A 52 -4.38 -10.67 24.22
N PRO A 53 -3.40 -11.09 23.39
CA PRO A 53 -2.55 -10.17 22.66
C PRO A 53 -3.34 -9.42 21.57
N PRO A 54 -3.03 -8.12 21.30
CA PRO A 54 -3.82 -7.28 20.40
C PRO A 54 -4.10 -7.86 19.02
N HIS A 55 -3.15 -8.60 18.45
CA HIS A 55 -3.29 -9.21 17.13
C HIS A 55 -4.27 -10.40 17.08
N ALA A 56 -4.56 -11.06 18.22
CA ALA A 56 -5.45 -12.20 18.29
C ALA A 56 -6.94 -11.81 18.34
N GLY A 57 -7.26 -10.53 18.57
CA GLY A 57 -8.63 -10.03 18.62
C GLY A 57 -9.15 -9.42 17.31
N ILE A 58 -8.44 -9.62 16.18
CA ILE A 58 -8.76 -8.99 14.91
C ILE A 58 -9.41 -9.99 13.95
N SER A 59 -10.52 -9.58 13.34
CA SER A 59 -11.30 -10.37 12.39
C SER A 59 -11.48 -9.62 11.07
N GLU A 60 -11.85 -10.36 10.03
CA GLU A 60 -12.19 -9.84 8.71
C GLU A 60 -13.68 -10.06 8.45
N ILE A 61 -14.36 -9.00 8.03
CA ILE A 61 -15.81 -9.03 7.73
C ILE A 61 -16.07 -8.38 6.39
N ILE A 62 -16.85 -9.02 5.52
CA ILE A 62 -17.31 -8.45 4.27
C ILE A 62 -18.52 -7.56 4.55
N VAL A 63 -18.41 -6.27 4.28
CA VAL A 63 -19.44 -5.28 4.55
C VAL A 63 -19.94 -4.68 3.24
N PRO A 64 -21.23 -4.81 2.90
CA PRO A 64 -21.82 -4.09 1.76
C PRO A 64 -21.76 -2.58 2.02
N MET A 65 -21.20 -1.80 1.09
CA MET A 65 -20.96 -0.36 1.30
C MET A 65 -22.24 0.50 1.32
N LYS A 66 -23.38 -0.07 0.91
CA LYS A 66 -24.69 0.58 0.96
C LYS A 66 -25.47 0.28 2.24
N THR A 67 -24.85 -0.42 3.22
CA THR A 67 -25.49 -0.73 4.51
C THR A 67 -25.76 0.56 5.29
N PRO A 68 -26.95 0.73 5.89
CA PRO A 68 -27.24 1.89 6.73
C PRO A 68 -26.22 2.07 7.85
N GLY A 69 -25.85 3.33 8.14
CA GLY A 69 -24.82 3.66 9.14
C GLY A 69 -23.42 3.84 8.57
N ILE A 70 -23.22 3.62 7.26
CA ILE A 70 -21.95 3.91 6.59
C ILE A 70 -21.99 5.32 6.00
N GLU A 71 -21.01 6.14 6.37
CA GLU A 71 -20.74 7.44 5.75
C GLU A 71 -19.37 7.42 5.08
N ILE A 72 -19.28 7.90 3.84
CA ILE A 72 -18.05 7.90 3.04
C ILE A 72 -17.70 9.34 2.67
N ARG A 73 -16.48 9.76 3.00
CA ARG A 73 -15.93 11.07 2.64
C ARG A 73 -14.69 10.90 1.77
N ARG A 74 -14.72 11.46 0.56
CA ARG A 74 -13.57 11.43 -0.34
C ARG A 74 -12.47 12.37 0.14
N ILE A 75 -11.23 11.89 0.12
CA ILE A 75 -10.01 12.66 0.40
C ILE A 75 -9.44 13.13 -0.94
N THR A 76 -9.14 14.41 -1.06
CA THR A 76 -8.37 14.94 -2.19
C THR A 76 -6.89 14.86 -1.83
N ASP A 77 -6.11 14.11 -2.58
CA ASP A 77 -4.67 14.03 -2.42
C ASP A 77 -3.94 15.16 -3.16
N MET A 78 -2.61 15.22 -3.05
CA MET A 78 -1.82 16.29 -3.68
C MET A 78 -1.78 16.19 -5.22
N THR A 79 -2.23 15.07 -5.80
CA THR A 79 -2.43 14.91 -7.25
C THR A 79 -3.80 15.40 -7.72
N THR A 80 -4.60 16.00 -6.81
CA THR A 80 -6.00 16.37 -7.00
C THR A 80 -6.96 15.20 -7.22
N ASN A 81 -6.48 13.96 -7.18
CA ASN A 81 -7.30 12.77 -7.26
C ASN A 81 -8.11 12.56 -5.96
N ARG A 82 -9.26 11.90 -6.09
CA ARG A 82 -10.21 11.69 -4.99
C ARG A 82 -10.57 10.21 -4.82
N HIS A 83 -9.60 9.34 -5.05
CA HIS A 83 -9.81 7.89 -4.95
C HIS A 83 -9.68 7.35 -3.52
N PHE A 84 -9.04 8.07 -2.62
CA PHE A 84 -9.01 7.73 -1.20
C PHE A 84 -10.24 8.23 -0.48
N CYS A 85 -10.67 7.47 0.53
CA CYS A 85 -11.83 7.81 1.36
C CYS A 85 -11.54 7.61 2.85
N GLU A 86 -12.21 8.42 3.67
CA GLU A 86 -12.58 8.07 5.03
C GLU A 86 -13.90 7.32 4.98
N VAL A 87 -14.05 6.30 5.80
CA VAL A 87 -15.27 5.51 5.93
C VAL A 87 -15.61 5.41 7.41
N PHE A 88 -16.78 5.92 7.77
CA PHE A 88 -17.30 5.90 9.13
C PHE A 88 -18.36 4.81 9.24
N PHE A 89 -18.34 4.07 10.32
CA PHE A 89 -19.29 3.02 10.65
C PHE A 89 -19.97 3.39 11.97
N THR A 90 -21.30 3.55 11.94
CA THR A 90 -22.11 3.86 13.11
C THR A 90 -23.24 2.82 13.18
N ASP A 91 -23.16 1.91 14.14
CA ASP A 91 -24.10 0.81 14.37
C ASP A 91 -24.46 0.03 13.09
N VAL A 92 -23.45 -0.18 12.23
CA VAL A 92 -23.61 -0.89 10.97
C VAL A 92 -23.83 -2.37 11.24
N ARG A 93 -24.96 -2.91 10.79
CA ARG A 93 -25.36 -4.30 11.02
C ARG A 93 -25.10 -5.14 9.77
N VAL A 94 -24.40 -6.25 9.96
CA VAL A 94 -24.15 -7.24 8.90
C VAL A 94 -24.32 -8.66 9.44
N PRO A 95 -24.81 -9.61 8.61
CA PRO A 95 -25.00 -10.99 9.02
C PRO A 95 -23.71 -11.65 9.53
N LYS A 96 -23.83 -12.54 10.50
CA LYS A 96 -22.69 -13.34 11.03
C LYS A 96 -21.92 -14.07 9.94
N GLY A 97 -22.60 -14.56 8.92
CA GLY A 97 -21.98 -15.27 7.79
C GLY A 97 -21.03 -14.42 6.94
N ASN A 98 -21.00 -13.09 7.13
CA ASN A 98 -20.06 -12.20 6.45
C ASN A 98 -18.65 -12.24 7.05
N LEU A 99 -18.43 -12.93 8.16
CA LEU A 99 -17.11 -13.18 8.73
C LEU A 99 -16.28 -14.06 7.79
N VAL A 100 -15.04 -13.66 7.55
CA VAL A 100 -14.08 -14.38 6.71
C VAL A 100 -13.14 -15.19 7.61
N GLY A 101 -13.12 -16.50 7.42
CA GLY A 101 -12.28 -17.41 8.21
C GLY A 101 -12.79 -17.59 9.64
N GLN A 102 -11.89 -17.53 10.61
CA GLN A 102 -12.19 -17.71 12.03
C GLN A 102 -12.12 -16.38 12.79
N PRO A 103 -12.99 -16.18 13.82
CA PRO A 103 -12.86 -15.02 14.70
C PRO A 103 -11.43 -14.92 15.26
N GLY A 104 -10.85 -13.72 15.24
CA GLY A 104 -9.47 -13.48 15.71
C GLY A 104 -8.35 -13.90 14.74
N GLY A 105 -8.70 -14.52 13.60
CA GLY A 105 -7.72 -15.04 12.65
C GLY A 105 -7.15 -14.03 11.64
N ALA A 106 -7.71 -12.83 11.61
CA ALA A 106 -7.43 -11.84 10.55
C ALA A 106 -5.97 -11.39 10.44
N PHE A 107 -5.27 -11.27 11.55
CA PHE A 107 -3.88 -10.78 11.50
C PHE A 107 -2.99 -11.67 10.61
N GLY A 108 -3.06 -12.99 10.80
CA GLY A 108 -2.30 -13.93 9.98
C GLY A 108 -2.75 -13.96 8.51
N GLN A 109 -4.06 -13.82 8.25
CA GLN A 109 -4.61 -13.77 6.89
C GLN A 109 -4.13 -12.51 6.17
N THR A 110 -4.25 -11.34 6.80
CA THR A 110 -3.78 -10.06 6.29
C THR A 110 -2.27 -10.07 6.00
N MET A 111 -1.45 -10.64 6.88
CA MET A 111 -0.01 -10.70 6.65
C MET A 111 0.32 -11.54 5.42
N ARG A 112 -0.36 -12.66 5.19
CA ARG A 112 -0.19 -13.48 3.96
C ARG A 112 -0.65 -12.71 2.71
N GLN A 113 -1.79 -12.04 2.76
CA GLN A 113 -2.28 -11.21 1.66
C GLN A 113 -1.29 -10.12 1.28
N LEU A 114 -0.80 -9.37 2.27
CA LEU A 114 0.17 -8.30 2.06
C LEU A 114 1.50 -8.81 1.50
N GLU A 115 1.92 -10.04 1.84
CA GLU A 115 3.13 -10.62 1.27
C GLU A 115 3.01 -10.80 -0.25
N HIS A 116 1.85 -11.21 -0.75
CA HIS A 116 1.58 -11.31 -2.19
C HIS A 116 1.41 -9.95 -2.87
N GLU A 117 0.76 -9.00 -2.22
CA GLU A 117 0.52 -7.65 -2.75
C GLU A 117 1.83 -6.84 -2.91
N ARG A 118 2.79 -7.01 -1.99
CA ARG A 118 4.03 -6.22 -1.95
C ARG A 118 4.95 -6.46 -3.13
N GLY A 119 4.96 -7.66 -3.72
CA GLY A 119 5.84 -8.04 -4.82
C GLY A 119 5.42 -7.54 -6.20
N GLY A 120 4.42 -6.66 -6.31
CA GLY A 120 3.84 -6.24 -7.58
C GLY A 120 4.80 -5.51 -8.52
N ILE A 121 4.77 -5.90 -9.80
CA ILE A 121 5.54 -5.26 -10.88
C ILE A 121 5.03 -3.84 -11.19
N ASP A 122 3.77 -3.56 -10.89
CA ASP A 122 3.11 -2.27 -11.07
C ASP A 122 3.91 -1.11 -10.43
N ARG A 123 4.46 -1.34 -9.22
CA ARG A 123 5.30 -0.36 -8.52
C ARG A 123 6.64 -0.10 -9.21
N LEU A 124 7.15 -1.07 -9.97
CA LEU A 124 8.40 -0.90 -10.70
C LEU A 124 8.21 -0.12 -11.99
N VAL A 125 7.07 -0.33 -12.67
CA VAL A 125 6.87 0.19 -14.03
C VAL A 125 5.96 1.42 -14.10
N SER A 126 5.39 1.86 -12.98
CA SER A 126 4.40 2.96 -12.94
C SER A 126 4.91 4.26 -13.57
N ASN A 127 6.21 4.55 -13.48
CA ASN A 127 6.83 5.75 -14.06
C ASN A 127 7.80 5.43 -15.22
N TYR A 128 7.76 4.24 -15.78
CA TYR A 128 8.69 3.86 -16.86
C TYR A 128 8.45 4.67 -18.14
N ALA A 129 7.20 4.98 -18.46
CA ALA A 129 6.87 5.83 -19.62
C ALA A 129 7.41 7.26 -19.45
N GLN A 130 7.31 7.83 -18.24
CA GLN A 130 7.87 9.15 -17.91
C GLN A 130 9.39 9.13 -18.03
N PHE A 131 10.04 8.07 -17.54
CA PHE A 131 11.49 7.89 -17.69
C PHE A 131 11.91 7.84 -19.16
N GLN A 132 11.24 7.06 -20.00
CA GLN A 132 11.52 6.98 -21.43
C GLN A 132 11.35 8.35 -22.13
N HIS A 133 10.30 9.08 -21.77
CA HIS A 133 10.09 10.43 -22.28
C HIS A 133 11.25 11.36 -21.88
N ALA A 134 11.62 11.40 -20.61
CA ALA A 134 12.75 12.22 -20.14
C ALA A 134 14.05 11.88 -20.86
N VAL A 135 14.33 10.60 -21.08
CA VAL A 135 15.51 10.15 -21.84
C VAL A 135 15.48 10.63 -23.29
N SER A 136 14.28 10.71 -23.91
CA SER A 136 14.15 11.14 -25.31
C SER A 136 14.38 12.64 -25.53
N VAL A 137 14.22 13.46 -24.47
CA VAL A 137 14.32 14.93 -24.57
C VAL A 137 15.55 15.51 -23.88
N CYS A 138 16.23 14.75 -23.01
CA CYS A 138 17.40 15.23 -22.29
C CYS A 138 18.65 15.31 -23.16
N ASP A 139 19.62 16.15 -22.75
CA ASP A 139 20.93 16.24 -23.41
C ASP A 139 21.82 15.04 -23.00
N THR A 140 21.85 14.03 -23.87
CA THR A 140 22.71 12.86 -23.68
C THR A 140 24.19 13.11 -24.04
N SER A 141 24.58 14.29 -24.49
CA SER A 141 26.01 14.66 -24.66
C SER A 141 26.68 14.87 -23.30
N ASP A 142 25.90 15.25 -22.26
CA ASP A 142 26.41 15.35 -20.89
C ASP A 142 26.73 13.95 -20.32
N PRO A 143 28.00 13.70 -19.93
CA PRO A 143 28.39 12.41 -19.38
C PRO A 143 27.69 12.08 -18.03
N LEU A 144 27.33 13.08 -17.23
CA LEU A 144 26.63 12.87 -15.95
C LEU A 144 25.20 12.39 -16.20
N VAL A 145 24.50 12.99 -17.16
CA VAL A 145 23.16 12.56 -17.57
C VAL A 145 23.19 11.11 -18.08
N ARG A 146 24.17 10.76 -18.94
CA ARG A 146 24.31 9.36 -19.42
C ARG A 146 24.54 8.36 -18.30
N GLN A 147 25.40 8.69 -17.33
CA GLN A 147 25.67 7.82 -16.18
C GLN A 147 24.42 7.63 -15.32
N GLU A 148 23.64 8.68 -15.12
CA GLU A 148 22.41 8.59 -14.34
C GLU A 148 21.35 7.75 -15.07
N ILE A 149 21.15 7.94 -16.37
CA ILE A 149 20.27 7.09 -17.20
C ILE A 149 20.67 5.62 -17.07
N ALA A 150 21.97 5.32 -17.19
CA ALA A 150 22.47 3.95 -17.07
C ALA A 150 22.18 3.37 -15.68
N ALA A 151 22.38 4.13 -14.62
CA ALA A 151 22.09 3.70 -13.25
C ALA A 151 20.59 3.41 -13.03
N LEU A 152 19.71 4.25 -13.58
CA LEU A 152 18.27 4.06 -13.49
C LEU A 152 17.79 2.86 -14.32
N GLU A 153 18.31 2.66 -15.52
CA GLU A 153 18.01 1.48 -16.33
C GLU A 153 18.46 0.19 -15.64
N ILE A 154 19.65 0.20 -15.02
CA ILE A 154 20.12 -0.93 -14.19
C ILE A 154 19.13 -1.19 -13.04
N GLY A 155 18.61 -0.13 -12.41
CA GLY A 155 17.62 -0.23 -11.37
C GLY A 155 16.34 -0.95 -11.82
N TYR A 156 15.81 -0.63 -12.99
CA TYR A 156 14.66 -1.33 -13.58
C TYR A 156 14.96 -2.81 -13.81
N ARG A 157 16.15 -3.15 -14.32
CA ARG A 157 16.55 -4.54 -14.55
C ARG A 157 16.67 -5.33 -13.26
N ILE A 158 17.26 -4.73 -12.21
CA ILE A 158 17.33 -5.34 -10.88
C ILE A 158 15.93 -5.56 -10.32
N GLY A 159 15.08 -4.54 -10.32
CA GLY A 159 13.70 -4.65 -9.85
C GLY A 159 12.93 -5.75 -10.56
N ARG A 160 13.06 -5.85 -11.89
CA ARG A 160 12.46 -6.94 -12.68
C ARG A 160 12.93 -8.32 -12.23
N ILE A 161 14.24 -8.49 -11.98
CA ILE A 161 14.78 -9.77 -11.50
C ILE A 161 14.23 -10.11 -10.12
N LEU A 162 14.12 -9.13 -9.20
CA LEU A 162 13.54 -9.35 -7.88
C LEU A 162 12.10 -9.84 -7.99
N VAL A 163 11.26 -9.16 -8.79
CA VAL A 163 9.86 -9.58 -9.04
C VAL A 163 9.78 -10.98 -9.64
N ILE A 164 10.60 -11.30 -10.65
CA ILE A 164 10.61 -12.63 -11.29
C ILE A 164 10.97 -13.71 -10.26
N ARG A 165 11.95 -13.49 -9.40
CA ARG A 165 12.34 -14.47 -8.36
C ARG A 165 11.20 -14.76 -7.39
N GLU A 166 10.40 -13.75 -7.03
CA GLU A 166 9.22 -13.97 -6.19
C GLU A 166 8.13 -14.77 -6.90
N VAL A 167 7.79 -14.40 -8.13
CA VAL A 167 6.78 -15.11 -8.94
C VAL A 167 7.16 -16.58 -9.13
N LEU A 168 8.44 -16.85 -9.38
CA LEU A 168 8.97 -18.21 -9.53
C LEU A 168 9.23 -18.93 -8.22
N ARG A 169 8.88 -18.32 -7.06
CA ARG A 169 9.12 -18.86 -5.71
C ARG A 169 10.60 -19.22 -5.47
N GLN A 170 11.52 -18.45 -6.03
CA GLN A 170 12.97 -18.58 -5.87
C GLN A 170 13.55 -17.63 -4.83
N ALA A 171 12.70 -17.07 -3.98
CA ALA A 171 13.05 -16.15 -2.92
C ALA A 171 12.59 -16.70 -1.56
N PRO A 172 13.32 -16.40 -0.46
CA PRO A 172 12.88 -16.81 0.88
C PRO A 172 11.61 -16.06 1.31
N ALA A 173 10.90 -16.61 2.29
CA ALA A 173 9.74 -15.95 2.88
C ALA A 173 10.12 -14.55 3.40
N GLY A 174 9.24 -13.56 3.18
CA GLY A 174 9.48 -12.16 3.54
C GLY A 174 10.32 -11.36 2.54
N PHE A 175 10.80 -11.99 1.46
CA PHE A 175 11.62 -11.31 0.44
C PHE A 175 10.84 -10.23 -0.33
N SER A 176 9.51 -10.32 -0.38
CA SER A 176 8.63 -9.28 -0.94
C SER A 176 8.89 -7.90 -0.31
N ALA A 177 9.34 -7.86 0.94
CA ALA A 177 9.76 -6.62 1.58
C ALA A 177 11.00 -5.98 0.92
N ALA A 178 11.95 -6.78 0.43
CA ALA A 178 13.13 -6.29 -0.31
C ALA A 178 12.71 -5.73 -1.67
N THR A 179 11.89 -6.48 -2.42
CA THR A 179 11.37 -6.05 -3.71
C THR A 179 10.59 -4.74 -3.57
N LYS A 180 9.68 -4.68 -2.59
CA LYS A 180 8.90 -3.48 -2.31
C LYS A 180 9.78 -2.26 -2.00
N CYS A 181 10.73 -2.38 -1.09
CA CYS A 181 11.67 -1.30 -0.77
C CYS A 181 12.43 -0.84 -2.01
N PHE A 182 13.04 -1.80 -2.73
CA PHE A 182 13.86 -1.49 -3.89
C PHE A 182 13.03 -0.79 -4.98
N CYS A 183 11.89 -1.35 -5.38
CA CYS A 183 11.09 -0.81 -6.47
C CYS A 183 10.52 0.57 -6.16
N THR A 184 10.01 0.79 -4.94
CA THR A 184 9.43 2.10 -4.58
C THR A 184 10.47 3.19 -4.37
N GLU A 185 11.67 2.85 -3.89
CA GLU A 185 12.76 3.81 -3.77
C GLU A 185 13.44 4.09 -5.12
N HIS A 186 13.49 3.08 -5.99
CA HIS A 186 13.92 3.26 -7.36
C HIS A 186 12.97 4.21 -8.10
N GLN A 187 11.66 4.03 -7.95
CA GLN A 187 10.66 4.93 -8.50
C GLN A 187 10.93 6.39 -8.12
N GLN A 188 11.18 6.68 -6.84
CA GLN A 188 11.48 8.05 -6.40
C GLN A 188 12.76 8.63 -7.04
N ARG A 189 13.77 7.80 -7.27
CA ARG A 189 14.99 8.24 -8.00
C ARG A 189 14.66 8.60 -9.44
N VAL A 190 13.84 7.78 -10.09
CA VAL A 190 13.35 8.04 -11.44
C VAL A 190 12.53 9.32 -11.48
N ASP A 191 11.60 9.50 -10.54
CA ASP A 191 10.76 10.69 -10.43
C ASP A 191 11.63 11.95 -10.31
N SER A 192 12.66 11.91 -9.47
CA SER A 192 13.61 13.02 -9.31
C SER A 192 14.39 13.31 -10.57
N PHE A 193 14.82 12.30 -11.32
CA PHE A 193 15.50 12.45 -12.60
C PHE A 193 14.57 13.08 -13.64
N VAL A 194 13.39 12.52 -13.82
CA VAL A 194 12.38 12.98 -14.79
C VAL A 194 12.05 14.46 -14.54
N PHE A 195 11.74 14.81 -13.28
CA PHE A 195 11.43 16.20 -12.90
C PHE A 195 12.55 17.19 -13.27
N ARG A 196 13.81 16.82 -13.04
CA ARG A 196 14.95 17.68 -13.43
C ARG A 196 15.11 17.79 -14.95
N MET A 197 14.87 16.71 -15.69
CA MET A 197 15.00 16.74 -17.16
C MET A 197 13.88 17.53 -17.82
N MET A 198 12.70 17.60 -17.20
CA MET A 198 11.58 18.43 -17.67
C MET A 198 11.85 19.94 -17.51
N GLY A 199 12.74 20.34 -16.59
CA GLY A 199 13.04 21.76 -16.35
C GLY A 199 11.79 22.58 -16.04
N ALA A 200 11.53 23.64 -16.79
CA ALA A 200 10.36 24.52 -16.59
C ALA A 200 9.02 23.80 -16.82
N ASP A 201 8.96 22.81 -17.70
CA ASP A 201 7.73 22.06 -18.00
C ASP A 201 7.30 21.23 -16.80
N GLY A 202 8.22 20.84 -15.93
CA GLY A 202 7.90 20.18 -14.65
C GLY A 202 7.07 21.04 -13.68
N MET A 203 6.92 22.32 -13.94
CA MET A 203 6.03 23.22 -13.18
C MET A 203 4.58 23.24 -13.70
N ILE A 204 4.33 22.59 -14.84
CA ILE A 204 3.00 22.50 -15.43
C ILE A 204 2.31 21.25 -14.87
N PHE A 205 1.15 21.45 -14.25
CA PHE A 205 0.40 20.35 -13.67
C PHE A 205 -0.34 19.57 -14.76
N ASP A 206 0.21 18.43 -15.15
CA ASP A 206 -0.33 17.49 -16.13
C ASP A 206 -0.28 16.04 -15.59
N ASP A 207 -0.70 15.07 -16.40
CA ASP A 207 -0.70 13.65 -16.02
C ASP A 207 0.71 13.13 -15.69
N MET A 208 1.75 13.68 -16.31
CA MET A 208 3.14 13.30 -16.03
C MET A 208 3.55 13.78 -14.64
N VAL A 209 3.33 15.06 -14.33
CA VAL A 209 3.63 15.65 -13.03
C VAL A 209 2.79 14.99 -11.94
N GLN A 210 1.51 14.67 -12.19
CA GLN A 210 0.70 13.89 -11.25
C GLN A 210 1.35 12.56 -10.88
N GLY A 211 1.85 11.80 -11.86
CA GLY A 211 2.56 10.55 -11.61
C GLY A 211 3.77 10.73 -10.70
N LEU A 212 4.56 11.78 -10.94
CA LEU A 212 5.76 12.10 -10.16
C LEU A 212 5.44 12.46 -8.70
N ILE A 213 4.44 13.31 -8.47
CA ILE A 213 4.08 13.72 -7.10
C ILE A 213 3.33 12.64 -6.32
N TYR A 214 2.77 11.62 -6.98
CA TYR A 214 2.20 10.45 -6.34
C TYR A 214 3.27 9.45 -5.84
N GLY A 215 4.45 9.44 -6.44
CA GLY A 215 5.56 8.51 -6.17
C GLY A 215 5.89 8.33 -4.68
N PRO A 216 6.00 9.41 -3.85
CA PRO A 216 6.25 9.28 -2.42
C PRO A 216 5.25 8.38 -1.68
N GLY A 217 3.98 8.36 -2.11
CA GLY A 217 2.94 7.50 -1.56
C GLY A 217 3.29 6.01 -1.61
N TYR A 218 3.97 5.57 -2.66
CA TYR A 218 4.36 4.16 -2.80
C TYR A 218 5.36 3.69 -1.75
N THR A 219 6.18 4.56 -1.17
CA THR A 219 7.08 4.19 -0.06
C THR A 219 6.35 4.04 1.28
N ILE A 220 5.10 4.51 1.35
CA ILE A 220 4.25 4.49 2.55
C ILE A 220 3.22 3.37 2.47
N MET A 221 2.51 3.25 1.35
CA MET A 221 1.44 2.26 1.13
C MET A 221 1.95 0.81 1.13
N GLY A 222 1.12 -0.13 1.55
CA GLY A 222 1.47 -1.56 1.58
C GLY A 222 2.56 -1.90 2.62
N GLY A 223 2.74 -1.04 3.62
CA GLY A 223 3.81 -1.06 4.62
C GLY A 223 4.95 -0.10 4.23
N THR A 224 5.33 0.77 5.16
CA THR A 224 6.38 1.76 4.92
C THR A 224 7.73 1.10 4.64
N SER A 225 8.62 1.79 3.93
CA SER A 225 9.98 1.30 3.68
C SER A 225 10.72 0.94 4.97
N ASN A 226 10.48 1.66 6.07
CA ASN A 226 11.09 1.34 7.37
C ASN A 226 10.53 0.04 7.96
N VAL A 227 9.20 -0.18 7.92
CA VAL A 227 8.60 -1.45 8.33
C VAL A 227 9.12 -2.61 7.48
N MET A 228 9.28 -2.40 6.18
CA MET A 228 9.86 -3.42 5.29
C MET A 228 11.31 -3.76 5.66
N ARG A 229 12.12 -2.75 6.00
CA ARG A 229 13.50 -2.97 6.48
C ARG A 229 13.54 -3.74 7.79
N ASN A 230 12.60 -3.48 8.72
CA ASN A 230 12.48 -4.26 9.96
C ASN A 230 12.13 -5.73 9.65
N ILE A 231 11.18 -5.98 8.74
CA ILE A 231 10.85 -7.35 8.31
C ILE A 231 12.07 -8.04 7.70
N LEU A 232 12.84 -7.35 6.86
CA LEU A 232 14.07 -7.90 6.28
C LEU A 232 15.11 -8.20 7.36
N GLY A 233 15.36 -7.28 8.27
CA GLY A 233 16.32 -7.46 9.35
C GLY A 233 15.94 -8.64 10.26
N GLU A 234 14.72 -8.63 10.77
CA GLU A 234 14.28 -9.60 11.77
C GLU A 234 13.97 -10.98 11.17
N ARG A 235 13.21 -11.04 10.06
CA ARG A 235 12.65 -12.31 9.54
C ARG A 235 13.50 -12.96 8.46
N VAL A 236 14.21 -12.17 7.64
CA VAL A 236 15.02 -12.70 6.54
C VAL A 236 16.48 -12.88 6.96
N LEU A 237 17.04 -11.88 7.67
CA LEU A 237 18.43 -11.89 8.10
C LEU A 237 18.63 -12.44 9.52
N GLY A 238 17.55 -12.63 10.30
CA GLY A 238 17.63 -13.15 11.66
C GLY A 238 18.31 -12.21 12.66
N LEU A 239 18.32 -10.90 12.39
CA LEU A 239 18.88 -9.91 13.30
C LEU A 239 17.99 -9.74 14.54
N ALA A 240 18.58 -9.24 15.62
CA ALA A 240 17.85 -8.96 16.85
C ALA A 240 16.74 -7.94 16.58
N LYS A 241 15.59 -8.16 17.22
CA LYS A 241 14.49 -7.21 17.21
C LYS A 241 14.89 -5.97 18.01
N GLY A 242 14.70 -4.80 17.39
CA GLY A 242 14.93 -3.50 18.04
C GLY A 242 13.82 -3.10 19.00
#